data_d75e010a387c5a3b84fb494d4feb61ab
#
_entry.id   d75e010a387c5a3b84fb494d4feb61ab
#
_cell.length_a   1.000
_cell.length_b   1.000
_cell.length_c   1.000
_cell.angle_alpha   90.00
_cell.angle_beta   90.00
_cell.angle_gamma   90.00
#
_symmetry.space_group_name_H-M   'P 1'
#
loop_
_entity.id
_entity.type
_entity.pdbx_description
1 polymer ?
#
loop_
_entity_poly.entity_id
_entity_poly.type
_entity_poly.pdbx_seq_one_letter_code
_entity_poly.pdbx_strand_id
1 'polypeptide(L)'
;YKGLYDLDKPFTVGSEKAYILNENPNVIYMTNMHVILYLRDGRVVNILSDKGQYNKETYDCLFEKNVRASDGETKIFAENLDLLATKNIVEIYNNVSLTYPTGSLKADKIDYNFETKYFKVSMFDEQKIKMKVIK
;
A
#
# COMPACT_ATOMS: atom_id res chain seq x y z
N TYR A 1 8.73 13.52 3.60
CA TYR A 1 7.50 14.12 4.12
C TYR A 1 6.92 13.26 5.23
N LYS A 2 6.36 13.92 6.24
CA LYS A 2 5.60 13.27 7.29
C LYS A 2 4.13 13.57 7.10
N GLY A 3 3.28 12.56 7.27
CA GLY A 3 1.84 12.71 7.21
C GLY A 3 1.18 11.98 8.37
N LEU A 4 -0.14 12.10 8.45
CA LEU A 4 -0.97 11.39 9.40
C LEU A 4 -2.09 10.72 8.63
N TYR A 5 -2.29 9.41 8.84
CA TYR A 5 -3.42 8.69 8.28
C TYR A 5 -4.60 8.65 9.26
N ASP A 6 -4.36 9.07 10.50
CA ASP A 6 -5.33 9.34 11.54
C ASP A 6 -4.67 10.40 12.43
N LEU A 7 -5.43 11.11 13.25
CA LEU A 7 -4.95 12.24 14.05
C LEU A 7 -3.72 11.94 14.90
N ASP A 8 -3.55 10.69 15.31
CA ASP A 8 -2.47 10.27 16.21
C ASP A 8 -1.57 9.17 15.65
N LYS A 9 -1.70 8.84 14.34
CA LYS A 9 -0.89 7.79 13.72
C LYS A 9 -0.02 8.36 12.61
N PRO A 10 1.27 8.49 12.86
CA PRO A 10 2.17 9.08 11.85
C PRO A 10 2.56 8.08 10.77
N PHE A 11 2.90 8.62 9.62
CA PHE A 11 3.65 7.90 8.61
C PHE A 11 4.69 8.82 8.00
N THR A 12 5.71 8.23 7.40
CA THR A 12 6.76 8.99 6.70
C THR A 12 6.75 8.63 5.24
N VAL A 13 6.99 9.63 4.38
CA VAL A 13 7.06 9.46 2.93
C VAL A 13 8.42 9.95 2.46
N GLY A 14 9.15 9.11 1.75
CA GLY A 14 10.43 9.47 1.16
C GLY A 14 10.50 9.02 -0.30
N SER A 15 11.47 9.56 -1.03
CA SER A 15 11.71 9.19 -2.42
C SER A 15 13.13 9.56 -2.83
N GLU A 16 13.61 8.96 -3.92
CA GLU A 16 14.87 9.34 -4.52
C GLU A 16 14.77 10.70 -5.20
N LYS A 17 13.70 10.90 -5.99
CA LYS A 17 13.42 12.16 -6.67
C LYS A 17 11.95 12.52 -6.50
N ALA A 18 11.67 13.82 -6.45
CA ALA A 18 10.31 14.31 -6.33
C ALA A 18 10.14 15.58 -7.15
N TYR A 19 8.95 15.77 -7.71
CA TYR A 19 8.61 17.01 -8.43
C TYR A 19 7.14 17.33 -8.27
N ILE A 20 6.82 18.61 -8.47
CA ILE A 20 5.46 19.14 -8.36
C ILE A 20 5.13 19.86 -9.67
N LEU A 21 3.94 19.59 -10.21
CA LEU A 21 3.43 20.30 -11.39
C LEU A 21 2.67 21.56 -10.95
N ASN A 22 2.82 22.66 -11.70
CA ASN A 22 2.18 23.93 -11.35
C ASN A 22 0.66 23.84 -11.35
N GLU A 23 0.08 23.02 -12.22
CA GLU A 23 -1.37 22.85 -12.32
C GLU A 23 -1.94 21.99 -11.19
N ASN A 24 -1.09 21.33 -10.40
CA ASN A 24 -1.54 20.47 -9.31
C ASN A 24 -0.55 20.50 -8.14
N PRO A 25 -0.48 21.64 -7.42
CA PRO A 25 0.57 21.84 -6.41
C PRO A 25 0.44 20.97 -5.15
N ASN A 26 -0.69 20.31 -4.95
CA ASN A 26 -0.89 19.45 -3.79
C ASN A 26 -0.37 18.04 -4.00
N VAL A 27 -0.02 17.67 -5.24
CA VAL A 27 0.47 16.34 -5.56
C VAL A 27 1.97 16.37 -5.81
N ILE A 28 2.69 15.52 -5.09
CA ILE A 28 4.13 15.32 -5.27
C ILE A 28 4.32 13.99 -6.00
N TYR A 29 4.94 14.08 -7.18
CA TYR A 29 5.30 12.88 -7.97
C TYR A 29 6.67 12.40 -7.54
N MET A 30 6.81 11.09 -7.32
CA MET A 30 8.01 10.51 -6.73
C MET A 30 8.54 9.33 -7.53
N THR A 31 9.86 9.19 -7.56
CA THR A 31 10.54 7.98 -8.04
C THR A 31 11.17 7.27 -6.84
N ASN A 32 11.11 5.94 -6.85
CA ASN A 32 11.55 5.09 -5.74
C ASN A 32 10.94 5.58 -4.43
N MET A 33 9.60 5.54 -4.40
CA MET A 33 8.81 6.01 -3.26
C MET A 33 8.83 4.98 -2.14
N HIS A 34 8.98 5.45 -0.91
CA HIS A 34 8.98 4.62 0.29
C HIS A 34 8.12 5.26 1.36
N VAL A 35 7.13 4.52 1.84
CA VAL A 35 6.26 4.94 2.94
C VAL A 35 6.41 3.98 4.10
N ILE A 36 6.53 4.51 5.29
CA ILE A 36 6.55 3.73 6.53
C ILE A 36 5.35 4.14 7.37
N LEU A 37 4.49 3.16 7.66
CA LEU A 37 3.32 3.35 8.51
C LEU A 37 3.60 2.80 9.90
N TYR A 38 3.32 3.60 10.93
CA TYR A 38 3.46 3.19 12.32
C TYR A 38 2.07 2.94 12.89
N LEU A 39 1.73 1.67 13.13
CA LEU A 39 0.42 1.27 13.59
C LEU A 39 0.33 1.27 15.12
N ARG A 40 -0.90 1.38 15.65
CA ARG A 40 -1.13 1.48 17.12
C ARG A 40 -0.61 0.28 17.90
N ASP A 41 -0.65 -0.90 17.30
CA ASP A 41 -0.21 -2.13 17.95
C ASP A 41 1.30 -2.34 17.90
N GLY A 42 2.03 -1.34 17.47
CA GLY A 42 3.49 -1.38 17.36
C GLY A 42 4.03 -1.95 16.05
N ARG A 43 3.15 -2.42 15.16
CA ARG A 43 3.60 -2.91 13.85
C ARG A 43 4.08 -1.77 12.98
N VAL A 44 5.05 -2.09 12.15
CA VAL A 44 5.60 -1.15 11.17
C VAL A 44 5.39 -1.75 9.79
N VAL A 45 4.69 -1.01 8.93
CA VAL A 45 4.43 -1.45 7.55
C VAL A 45 5.27 -0.61 6.60
N ASN A 46 6.02 -1.28 5.74
CA ASN A 46 6.85 -0.63 4.72
C ASN A 46 6.23 -0.85 3.35
N ILE A 47 6.11 0.21 2.56
CA ILE A 47 5.57 0.16 1.21
C ILE A 47 6.56 0.86 0.29
N LEU A 48 7.01 0.16 -0.76
CA LEU A 48 7.95 0.68 -1.75
C LEU A 48 7.39 0.51 -3.15
N SER A 49 7.73 1.44 -4.03
CA SER A 49 7.40 1.33 -5.45
C SER A 49 8.41 2.10 -6.29
N ASP A 50 8.46 1.79 -7.58
CA ASP A 50 9.36 2.50 -8.50
C ASP A 50 8.85 3.91 -8.79
N LYS A 51 7.52 4.09 -8.80
CA LYS A 51 6.87 5.39 -9.00
C LYS A 51 5.72 5.56 -8.04
N GLY A 52 5.40 6.81 -7.72
CA GLY A 52 4.28 7.09 -6.87
C GLY A 52 3.91 8.56 -6.82
N GLN A 53 2.84 8.82 -6.08
CA GLN A 53 2.33 10.17 -5.84
C GLN A 53 1.93 10.29 -4.37
N TYR A 54 2.16 11.46 -3.82
CA TYR A 54 1.72 11.80 -2.47
C TYR A 54 0.89 13.09 -2.53
N ASN A 55 -0.33 13.06 -2.00
CA ASN A 55 -1.19 14.23 -1.92
C ASN A 55 -1.04 14.87 -0.54
N LYS A 56 -0.51 16.08 -0.49
CA LYS A 56 -0.26 16.80 0.76
C LYS A 56 -1.54 17.21 1.49
N GLU A 57 -2.63 17.33 0.77
CA GLU A 57 -3.91 17.76 1.34
C GLU A 57 -4.69 16.61 1.95
N THR A 58 -4.76 15.47 1.24
CA THR A 58 -5.53 14.31 1.67
C THR A 58 -4.69 13.25 2.37
N TYR A 59 -3.36 13.33 2.25
CA TYR A 59 -2.38 12.34 2.72
C TYR A 59 -2.45 11.00 1.98
N ASP A 60 -3.20 10.94 0.88
CA ASP A 60 -3.27 9.72 0.07
C ASP A 60 -1.96 9.49 -0.66
N CYS A 61 -1.56 8.22 -0.73
CA CYS A 61 -0.37 7.78 -1.44
C CYS A 61 -0.78 6.78 -2.51
N LEU A 62 -0.37 7.04 -3.76
CA LEU A 62 -0.60 6.14 -4.87
C LEU A 62 0.73 5.57 -5.31
N PHE A 63 0.84 4.24 -5.31
CA PHE A 63 2.07 3.54 -5.67
C PHE A 63 1.85 2.80 -6.98
N GLU A 64 2.82 2.85 -7.88
CA GLU A 64 2.77 2.09 -9.13
C GLU A 64 4.13 1.54 -9.51
N LYS A 65 4.15 0.42 -10.21
CA LYS A 65 5.32 -0.34 -10.66
C LYS A 65 6.12 -0.96 -9.52
N ASN A 66 6.17 -2.27 -9.54
CA ASN A 66 6.93 -3.07 -8.57
C ASN A 66 6.61 -2.69 -7.14
N VAL A 67 5.31 -2.63 -6.83
CA VAL A 67 4.89 -2.32 -5.47
C VAL A 67 5.23 -3.48 -4.56
N ARG A 68 5.91 -3.18 -3.45
CA ARG A 68 6.35 -4.15 -2.45
C ARG A 68 5.96 -3.62 -1.08
N ALA A 69 5.14 -4.36 -0.38
CA ALA A 69 4.74 -4.00 0.97
C ALA A 69 5.12 -5.13 1.93
N SER A 70 5.49 -4.78 3.14
CA SER A 70 5.80 -5.75 4.17
C SER A 70 5.23 -5.33 5.52
N ASP A 71 4.65 -6.30 6.22
CA ASP A 71 4.13 -6.17 7.57
C ASP A 71 4.63 -7.40 8.33
N GLY A 72 5.77 -7.27 9.01
CA GLY A 72 6.45 -8.39 9.61
C GLY A 72 6.87 -9.41 8.56
N GLU A 73 6.40 -10.65 8.70
CA GLU A 73 6.72 -11.73 7.76
C GLU A 73 5.77 -11.80 6.58
N THR A 74 4.71 -11.00 6.57
CA THR A 74 3.77 -10.92 5.46
C THR A 74 4.32 -9.97 4.41
N LYS A 75 4.37 -10.44 3.15
CA LYS A 75 4.86 -9.66 2.02
C LYS A 75 3.82 -9.62 0.92
N ILE A 76 3.66 -8.45 0.32
CA ILE A 76 2.70 -8.21 -0.73
C ILE A 76 3.43 -7.62 -1.93
N PHE A 77 3.14 -8.16 -3.12
CA PHE A 77 3.65 -7.66 -4.39
C PHE A 77 2.47 -7.37 -5.31
N ALA A 78 2.52 -6.25 -6.01
CA ALA A 78 1.49 -5.86 -6.96
C ALA A 78 2.04 -4.82 -7.94
N GLU A 79 1.26 -4.50 -8.95
CA GLU A 79 1.58 -3.38 -9.85
C GLU A 79 1.11 -2.05 -9.26
N ASN A 80 0.03 -2.06 -8.49
CA ASN A 80 -0.58 -0.84 -7.94
C ASN A 80 -1.00 -1.02 -6.49
N LEU A 81 -0.87 0.06 -5.72
CA LEU A 81 -1.37 0.13 -4.36
C LEU A 81 -1.80 1.57 -4.08
N ASP A 82 -3.02 1.75 -3.60
CA ASP A 82 -3.54 3.05 -3.18
C ASP A 82 -3.74 3.04 -1.67
N LEU A 83 -3.00 3.90 -0.97
CA LEU A 83 -3.16 4.11 0.47
C LEU A 83 -4.07 5.32 0.67
N LEU A 84 -5.32 5.06 1.06
CA LEU A 84 -6.33 6.08 1.26
C LEU A 84 -6.38 6.44 2.74
N ALA A 85 -5.56 7.39 3.13
CA ALA A 85 -5.27 7.70 4.53
C ALA A 85 -6.51 8.09 5.33
N THR A 86 -7.40 8.90 4.74
CA THR A 86 -8.61 9.38 5.41
C THR A 86 -9.66 8.30 5.61
N LYS A 87 -9.55 7.20 4.85
CA LYS A 87 -10.49 6.08 4.92
C LYS A 87 -9.93 4.87 5.67
N ASN A 88 -8.66 4.92 6.07
CA ASN A 88 -7.93 3.81 6.69
C ASN A 88 -7.91 2.54 5.81
N ILE A 89 -7.93 2.72 4.50
CA ILE A 89 -8.03 1.64 3.53
C ILE A 89 -6.81 1.62 2.62
N VAL A 90 -6.35 0.41 2.34
CA VAL A 90 -5.34 0.14 1.32
C VAL A 90 -5.99 -0.70 0.24
N GLU A 91 -5.94 -0.24 -1.00
CA GLU A 91 -6.40 -0.99 -2.18
C GLU A 91 -5.18 -1.46 -2.96
N ILE A 92 -5.07 -2.77 -3.15
CA ILE A 92 -3.93 -3.39 -3.84
C ILE A 92 -4.48 -4.12 -5.05
N TYR A 93 -3.95 -3.83 -6.24
CA TYR A 93 -4.53 -4.37 -7.45
C TYR A 93 -3.50 -4.55 -8.57
N ASN A 94 -3.89 -5.33 -9.56
CA ASN A 94 -3.09 -5.75 -10.71
C ASN A 94 -1.93 -6.68 -10.30
N ASN A 95 -2.13 -7.97 -10.55
CA ASN A 95 -1.16 -9.04 -10.26
C ASN A 95 -0.73 -9.07 -8.79
N VAL A 96 -1.70 -9.21 -7.90
CA VAL A 96 -1.44 -9.21 -6.47
C VAL A 96 -0.96 -10.57 -6.01
N SER A 97 0.15 -10.59 -5.28
CA SER A 97 0.67 -11.77 -4.59
C SER A 97 0.87 -11.43 -3.13
N LEU A 98 0.29 -12.25 -2.25
CA LEU A 98 0.47 -12.11 -0.81
C LEU A 98 1.16 -13.37 -0.31
N THR A 99 2.26 -13.23 0.42
CA THR A 99 3.02 -14.33 0.99
C THR A 99 3.14 -14.12 2.51
N TYR A 100 2.82 -15.17 3.25
CA TYR A 100 2.92 -15.19 4.71
C TYR A 100 3.51 -16.54 5.14
N PRO A 101 3.93 -16.71 6.40
CA PRO A 101 4.71 -17.92 6.78
C PRO A 101 4.02 -19.24 6.49
N THR A 102 2.68 -19.28 6.55
CA THR A 102 1.92 -20.52 6.38
C THR A 102 1.29 -20.69 5.00
N GLY A 103 1.54 -19.78 4.06
CA GLY A 103 0.96 -19.91 2.74
C GLY A 103 1.16 -18.72 1.84
N SER A 104 0.47 -18.75 0.72
CA SER A 104 0.47 -17.66 -0.25
C SER A 104 -0.90 -17.55 -0.93
N LEU A 105 -1.18 -16.37 -1.45
CA LEU A 105 -2.44 -16.04 -2.08
C LEU A 105 -2.15 -15.18 -3.32
N LYS A 106 -2.84 -15.47 -4.43
CA LYS A 106 -2.83 -14.61 -5.61
C LYS A 106 -4.24 -14.12 -5.89
N ALA A 107 -4.36 -12.86 -6.26
CA ALA A 107 -5.65 -12.24 -6.50
C ALA A 107 -5.54 -11.14 -7.53
N ASP A 108 -6.67 -10.66 -8.02
CA ASP A 108 -6.71 -9.48 -8.87
C ASP A 108 -6.76 -8.20 -8.05
N LYS A 109 -7.41 -8.26 -6.89
CA LYS A 109 -7.51 -7.12 -5.98
C LYS A 109 -7.61 -7.56 -4.53
N ILE A 110 -6.96 -6.82 -3.64
CA ILE A 110 -7.12 -6.97 -2.20
C ILE A 110 -7.44 -5.60 -1.62
N ASP A 111 -8.53 -5.52 -0.85
CA ASP A 111 -8.87 -4.35 -0.05
C ASP A 111 -8.55 -4.67 1.41
N TYR A 112 -7.78 -3.81 2.05
CA TYR A 112 -7.37 -4.01 3.43
C TYR A 112 -7.69 -2.77 4.25
N ASN A 113 -8.41 -2.96 5.36
CA ASN A 113 -8.65 -1.90 6.34
C ASN A 113 -7.66 -2.07 7.48
N PHE A 114 -6.70 -1.15 7.61
CA PHE A 114 -5.63 -1.31 8.58
C PHE A 114 -6.05 -0.98 10.02
N GLU A 115 -7.23 -0.38 10.24
CA GLU A 115 -7.79 -0.19 11.58
C GLU A 115 -8.46 -1.47 12.09
N THR A 116 -9.33 -2.05 11.26
CA THR A 116 -10.13 -3.23 11.64
C THR A 116 -9.42 -4.54 11.32
N LYS A 117 -8.37 -4.49 10.49
CA LYS A 117 -7.63 -5.65 9.98
C LYS A 117 -8.48 -6.54 9.07
N TYR A 118 -9.54 -5.98 8.50
CA TYR A 118 -10.43 -6.71 7.60
C TYR A 118 -9.86 -6.73 6.19
N PHE A 119 -9.86 -7.92 5.58
CA PHE A 119 -9.45 -8.15 4.21
C PHE A 119 -10.62 -8.51 3.34
N LYS A 120 -10.62 -8.00 2.11
CA LYS A 120 -11.51 -8.46 1.05
C LYS A 120 -10.65 -8.82 -0.15
N VAL A 121 -10.74 -10.07 -0.61
CA VAL A 121 -10.00 -10.57 -1.76
C VAL A 121 -10.97 -10.74 -2.92
N SER A 122 -10.62 -10.19 -4.08
CA SER A 122 -11.47 -10.24 -5.27
C SER A 122 -10.72 -10.84 -6.45
N MET A 123 -11.44 -11.67 -7.22
CA MET A 123 -10.98 -12.20 -8.50
C MET A 123 -11.93 -11.69 -9.57
N PHE A 124 -11.37 -11.26 -10.69
CA PHE A 124 -12.16 -10.82 -11.83
C PHE A 124 -12.37 -11.99 -12.80
N ASP A 125 -13.28 -11.86 -13.74
CA ASP A 125 -13.55 -12.86 -14.80
C ASP A 125 -13.85 -14.25 -14.29
N GLU A 126 -14.56 -14.36 -13.16
CA GLU A 126 -15.00 -15.62 -12.55
C GLU A 126 -13.87 -16.59 -12.17
N GLN A 127 -12.64 -16.11 -12.10
CA GLN A 127 -11.53 -16.92 -11.65
C GLN A 127 -11.61 -17.21 -10.15
N LYS A 128 -11.19 -18.41 -9.77
CA LYS A 128 -11.15 -18.77 -8.35
C LYS A 128 -9.88 -18.23 -7.70
N ILE A 129 -10.02 -17.86 -6.44
CA ILE A 129 -8.87 -17.47 -5.62
C ILE A 129 -7.94 -18.69 -5.47
N LYS A 130 -6.65 -18.48 -5.76
CA LYS A 130 -5.65 -19.55 -5.65
C LYS A 130 -4.85 -19.34 -4.36
N MET A 131 -4.87 -20.36 -3.52
CA MET A 131 -4.15 -20.34 -2.25
C MET A 131 -3.21 -21.54 -2.16
N LYS A 132 -2.03 -21.31 -1.59
CA LYS A 132 -1.07 -22.35 -1.28
C LYS A 132 -0.71 -22.29 0.18
N VAL A 133 -0.94 -23.38 0.90
CA VAL A 133 -0.63 -23.49 2.32
C VAL A 133 0.66 -24.28 2.50
N ILE A 134 1.57 -23.73 3.29
CA ILE A 134 2.84 -24.37 3.64
C ILE A 134 2.68 -25.04 4.99
N LYS A 135 2.92 -26.33 5.03
CA LYS A 135 2.81 -27.09 6.27
C LYS A 135 4.17 -27.25 6.93
#